data_b00fb7b5e6212fa6e2b90e7722021ab2
#
_entry.id   b00fb7b5e6212fa6e2b90e7722021ab2
#
_cell.length_a   1.000
_cell.length_b   1.000
_cell.length_c   1.000
_cell.angle_alpha   90.00
_cell.angle_beta   90.00
_cell.angle_gamma   90.00
#
_symmetry.space_group_name_H-M   'P 1'
#
loop_
_entity.id
_entity.type
_entity.pdbx_description
1 polymer ?
#
loop_
_entity_poly.entity_id
_entity_poly.type
_entity_poly.pdbx_seq_one_letter_code
_entity_poly.pdbx_strand_id
1 'polypeptide(L)'
;MTHFNLFTLNRILLILCLLLVSNSYSQDKEKDTILKPKWKVNGRLAFIFNQSSFSNWASGGQNTLAGNINLNYDFNYKKENINWDTRIITGYGISYVSEQGYRKTDDRFELNTLLGLKTSTNWFLSFIGNFKTQYTKGFDYKQEPKSMVSGFLAPAYLTFGPGMLFKKSDELSLNIAPATARYTFVNDFFSGKFGVEEGKNTAFSLGFNLSGYYKFSIMKNIEMENIITMYSDYLANIGNVDLDYQTNIRFKVNSHIKMHITFHTIIDDNSSSKIQFRQLFGLGVNYNFHEKRTF
;
A
#
# COMPACT_ATOMS: atom_id res chain seq x y z
N MET A 1 -25.30 -19.43 17.97
CA MET A 1 -23.99 -20.02 18.28
C MET A 1 -23.51 -20.72 17.02
N THR A 2 -22.72 -20.05 16.19
CA THR A 2 -22.15 -20.60 14.96
C THR A 2 -20.84 -21.29 15.31
N HIS A 3 -20.81 -22.62 15.18
CA HIS A 3 -19.60 -23.43 15.35
C HIS A 3 -18.54 -22.99 14.36
N PHE A 4 -17.50 -22.35 14.85
CA PHE A 4 -16.30 -22.09 14.09
C PHE A 4 -15.61 -23.42 13.81
N ASN A 5 -15.60 -23.81 12.54
CA ASN A 5 -15.23 -25.16 12.11
C ASN A 5 -13.71 -25.37 12.29
N LEU A 6 -13.32 -26.21 13.25
CA LEU A 6 -11.94 -26.56 13.60
C LEU A 6 -11.11 -27.00 12.36
N PHE A 7 -11.79 -27.51 11.32
CA PHE A 7 -11.20 -27.94 10.05
C PHE A 7 -10.64 -26.78 9.20
N THR A 8 -11.24 -25.59 9.27
CA THR A 8 -10.74 -24.41 8.54
C THR A 8 -9.51 -23.81 9.22
N LEU A 9 -9.46 -23.81 10.55
CA LEU A 9 -8.30 -23.32 11.31
C LEU A 9 -7.06 -24.20 11.07
N ASN A 10 -7.22 -25.52 11.03
CA ASN A 10 -6.13 -26.45 10.73
C ASN A 10 -5.58 -26.30 9.29
N ARG A 11 -6.42 -25.98 8.31
CA ARG A 11 -5.97 -25.72 6.93
C ARG A 11 -5.19 -24.42 6.81
N ILE A 12 -5.61 -23.36 7.51
CA ILE A 12 -4.91 -22.08 7.54
C ILE A 12 -3.55 -22.24 8.25
N LEU A 13 -3.51 -22.99 9.36
CA LEU A 13 -2.28 -23.28 10.09
C LEU A 13 -1.30 -24.13 9.25
N LEU A 14 -1.81 -25.08 8.46
CA LEU A 14 -1.01 -25.91 7.56
C LEU A 14 -0.40 -25.10 6.41
N ILE A 15 -1.15 -24.16 5.84
CA ILE A 15 -0.66 -23.23 4.80
C ILE A 15 0.41 -22.28 5.39
N LEU A 16 0.21 -21.81 6.61
CA LEU A 16 1.18 -20.97 7.31
C LEU A 16 2.48 -21.75 7.62
N CYS A 17 2.38 -23.03 8.03
CA CYS A 17 3.54 -23.91 8.24
C CYS A 17 4.27 -24.25 6.93
N LEU A 18 3.56 -24.45 5.83
CA LEU A 18 4.15 -24.70 4.51
C LEU A 18 4.94 -23.49 3.99
N LEU A 19 4.49 -22.28 4.29
CA LEU A 19 5.21 -21.03 3.95
C LEU A 19 6.48 -20.83 4.81
N LEU A 20 6.55 -21.45 6.00
CA LEU A 20 7.72 -21.39 6.88
C LEU A 20 8.80 -22.44 6.54
N VAL A 21 8.45 -23.53 5.88
CA VAL A 21 9.39 -24.64 5.57
C VAL A 21 10.21 -24.39 4.29
N SER A 22 9.83 -23.40 3.45
CA SER A 22 10.54 -23.13 2.19
C SER A 22 11.90 -22.43 2.34
N ASN A 23 12.36 -22.13 3.56
CA ASN A 23 13.64 -21.43 3.79
C ASN A 23 14.81 -22.34 4.21
N SER A 24 14.70 -23.66 4.04
CA SER A 24 15.76 -24.61 4.42
C SER A 24 16.45 -25.21 3.20
N TYR A 25 17.08 -24.41 2.35
CA TYR A 25 18.04 -24.91 1.38
C TYR A 25 19.38 -24.20 1.49
N SER A 26 20.29 -24.94 2.06
CA SER A 26 21.69 -25.19 1.76
C SER A 26 22.55 -24.01 1.31
N GLN A 27 23.51 -23.74 2.16
CA GLN A 27 24.75 -23.01 1.83
C GLN A 27 25.67 -23.95 1.04
N ASP A 28 25.73 -23.81 -0.26
CA ASP A 28 26.88 -24.24 -1.03
C ASP A 28 27.84 -23.06 -1.22
N LYS A 29 29.03 -23.22 -0.64
CA LYS A 29 30.16 -22.30 -0.85
C LYS A 29 30.77 -22.58 -2.20
N GLU A 30 30.37 -21.84 -3.22
CA GLU A 30 31.09 -21.75 -4.49
C GLU A 30 31.91 -20.46 -4.57
N LYS A 31 33.14 -20.60 -5.03
CA LYS A 31 34.17 -19.54 -5.09
C LYS A 31 33.75 -18.40 -5.99
N ASP A 32 33.83 -17.20 -5.45
CA ASP A 32 33.44 -15.93 -6.02
C ASP A 32 34.19 -15.52 -7.27
N THR A 33 33.44 -15.50 -8.37
CA THR A 33 33.50 -14.37 -9.30
C THR A 33 32.36 -13.44 -8.93
N ILE A 34 32.68 -12.28 -8.33
CA ILE A 34 31.67 -11.35 -7.81
C ILE A 34 30.91 -10.72 -8.97
N LEU A 35 29.92 -11.45 -9.48
CA LEU A 35 28.87 -10.87 -10.31
C LEU A 35 27.98 -10.03 -9.38
N LYS A 36 27.97 -8.70 -9.56
CA LYS A 36 27.10 -7.81 -8.79
C LYS A 36 25.65 -8.30 -8.94
N PRO A 37 24.91 -8.50 -7.84
CA PRO A 37 23.54 -8.99 -7.91
C PRO A 37 22.70 -8.02 -8.76
N LYS A 38 22.04 -8.53 -9.78
CA LYS A 38 21.15 -7.76 -10.67
C LYS A 38 19.85 -7.37 -9.95
N TRP A 39 19.40 -8.21 -9.05
CA TRP A 39 18.18 -8.01 -8.27
C TRP A 39 18.47 -7.87 -6.78
N LYS A 40 17.84 -6.89 -6.15
CA LYS A 40 17.77 -6.73 -4.71
C LYS A 40 16.31 -6.82 -4.30
N VAL A 41 15.98 -7.80 -3.47
CA VAL A 41 14.63 -8.03 -3.01
C VAL A 41 14.57 -7.77 -1.51
N ASN A 42 13.62 -6.92 -1.09
CA ASN A 42 13.39 -6.61 0.31
C ASN A 42 11.92 -6.81 0.62
N GLY A 43 11.63 -7.50 1.71
CA GLY A 43 10.27 -7.66 2.19
C GLY A 43 10.14 -7.23 3.63
N ARG A 44 8.99 -6.72 3.97
CA ARG A 44 8.63 -6.37 5.35
C ARG A 44 7.19 -6.77 5.61
N LEU A 45 7.01 -7.67 6.55
CA LEU A 45 5.73 -8.05 7.11
C LEU A 45 5.57 -7.38 8.48
N ALA A 46 4.44 -6.75 8.73
CA ALA A 46 4.11 -6.13 10.01
C ALA A 46 2.72 -6.57 10.47
N PHE A 47 2.64 -6.98 11.72
CA PHE A 47 1.39 -7.19 12.46
C PHE A 47 1.25 -6.05 13.45
N ILE A 48 0.17 -5.27 13.38
CA ILE A 48 -0.08 -4.11 14.21
C ILE A 48 -1.34 -4.36 15.03
N PHE A 49 -1.25 -4.22 16.34
CA PHE A 49 -2.35 -4.44 17.28
C PHE A 49 -2.70 -3.15 18.04
N ASN A 50 -3.98 -2.98 18.29
CA ASN A 50 -4.51 -1.94 19.13
C ASN A 50 -5.67 -2.53 19.95
N GLN A 51 -5.73 -2.25 21.26
CA GLN A 51 -6.76 -2.74 22.16
C GLN A 51 -7.17 -1.66 23.15
N SER A 52 -8.48 -1.54 23.40
CA SER A 52 -9.05 -0.82 24.53
C SER A 52 -9.94 -1.76 25.33
N SER A 53 -9.78 -1.78 26.65
CA SER A 53 -10.56 -2.65 27.52
C SER A 53 -11.05 -1.85 28.73
N PHE A 54 -12.35 -1.92 29.00
CA PHE A 54 -13.03 -1.23 30.09
C PHE A 54 -13.77 -2.26 30.95
N SER A 55 -13.62 -2.17 32.25
CA SER A 55 -14.36 -2.99 33.22
C SER A 55 -14.84 -2.07 34.33
N ASN A 56 -16.15 -2.00 34.54
CA ASN A 56 -16.80 -1.14 35.56
C ASN A 56 -16.36 0.33 35.49
N TRP A 57 -16.09 0.82 34.27
CA TRP A 57 -15.58 2.18 34.01
C TRP A 57 -16.77 3.17 33.99
N ALA A 58 -16.93 3.97 35.02
CA ALA A 58 -18.11 4.84 35.23
C ALA A 58 -18.28 5.92 34.15
N SER A 59 -17.19 6.34 33.48
CA SER A 59 -17.23 7.35 32.41
C SER A 59 -17.66 6.81 31.04
N GLY A 60 -18.02 5.53 30.94
CA GLY A 60 -18.35 4.87 29.68
C GLY A 60 -17.10 4.44 28.87
N GLY A 61 -17.34 3.72 27.82
CA GLY A 61 -16.30 3.20 26.89
C GLY A 61 -16.73 1.86 26.30
N GLN A 62 -16.19 1.53 25.13
CA GLN A 62 -16.44 0.25 24.46
C GLN A 62 -15.15 -0.53 24.32
N ASN A 63 -15.19 -1.82 24.64
CA ASN A 63 -14.08 -2.72 24.41
C ASN A 63 -13.83 -2.83 22.90
N THR A 64 -12.59 -2.60 22.49
CA THR A 64 -12.18 -2.70 21.10
C THR A 64 -10.93 -3.54 20.98
N LEU A 65 -10.87 -4.34 19.92
CA LEU A 65 -9.67 -5.05 19.51
C LEU A 65 -9.49 -4.83 18.02
N ALA A 66 -8.35 -4.30 17.62
CA ALA A 66 -8.02 -4.12 16.21
C ALA A 66 -6.69 -4.79 15.84
N GLY A 67 -6.66 -5.41 14.67
CA GLY A 67 -5.48 -6.02 14.11
C GLY A 67 -5.33 -5.66 12.64
N ASN A 68 -4.09 -5.35 12.24
CA ASN A 68 -3.72 -5.07 10.85
C ASN A 68 -2.52 -5.91 10.46
N ILE A 69 -2.57 -6.49 9.25
CA ILE A 69 -1.44 -7.13 8.58
C ILE A 69 -1.03 -6.23 7.42
N ASN A 70 0.25 -5.88 7.34
CA ASN A 70 0.80 -5.10 6.23
C ASN A 70 2.01 -5.83 5.67
N LEU A 71 2.02 -6.02 4.34
CA LEU A 71 3.15 -6.57 3.60
C LEU A 71 3.61 -5.55 2.57
N ASN A 72 4.90 -5.20 2.62
CA ASN A 72 5.57 -4.42 1.59
C ASN A 72 6.68 -5.29 1.00
N TYR A 73 6.72 -5.38 -0.33
CA TYR A 73 7.70 -6.17 -1.05
C TYR A 73 8.32 -5.35 -2.16
N ASP A 74 9.63 -5.10 -2.09
CA ASP A 74 10.38 -4.29 -3.04
C ASP A 74 11.27 -5.20 -3.89
N PHE A 75 11.16 -5.08 -5.21
CA PHE A 75 12.02 -5.69 -6.21
C PHE A 75 12.79 -4.57 -6.92
N ASN A 76 14.08 -4.51 -6.74
CA ASN A 76 14.92 -3.50 -7.34
C ASN A 76 15.93 -4.17 -8.28
N TYR A 77 15.87 -3.83 -9.56
CA TYR A 77 16.83 -4.25 -10.57
C TYR A 77 17.68 -3.05 -10.98
N LYS A 78 18.98 -3.25 -10.97
CA LYS A 78 19.92 -2.22 -11.43
C LYS A 78 21.02 -2.87 -12.27
N LYS A 79 21.14 -2.43 -13.52
CA LYS A 79 22.21 -2.84 -14.42
C LYS A 79 22.55 -1.70 -15.35
N GLU A 80 23.82 -1.27 -15.37
CA GLU A 80 24.32 -0.19 -16.24
C GLU A 80 23.42 1.06 -16.20
N ASN A 81 22.68 1.31 -17.30
CA ASN A 81 21.79 2.46 -17.45
C ASN A 81 20.32 2.15 -17.12
N ILE A 82 19.99 0.92 -16.73
CA ILE A 82 18.61 0.51 -16.42
C ILE A 82 18.44 0.44 -14.92
N ASN A 83 17.37 1.07 -14.44
CA ASN A 83 16.87 0.95 -13.08
C ASN A 83 15.39 0.58 -13.16
N TRP A 84 15.02 -0.55 -12.55
CA TRP A 84 13.63 -1.01 -12.53
C TRP A 84 13.25 -1.34 -11.10
N ASP A 85 12.40 -0.50 -10.54
CA ASP A 85 11.89 -0.63 -9.19
C ASP A 85 10.42 -1.05 -9.24
N THR A 86 10.09 -2.15 -8.57
CA THR A 86 8.71 -2.60 -8.39
C THR A 86 8.43 -2.78 -6.93
N ARG A 87 7.32 -2.23 -6.46
CA ARG A 87 6.86 -2.33 -5.07
C ARG A 87 5.44 -2.85 -5.02
N ILE A 88 5.22 -3.90 -4.24
CA ILE A 88 3.90 -4.40 -3.85
C ILE A 88 3.64 -3.94 -2.42
N ILE A 89 2.51 -3.28 -2.22
CA ILE A 89 2.01 -2.86 -0.92
C ILE A 89 0.65 -3.51 -0.73
N THR A 90 0.49 -4.30 0.30
CA THR A 90 -0.80 -4.86 0.63
C THR A 90 -1.05 -4.78 2.13
N GLY A 91 -2.29 -4.51 2.49
CA GLY A 91 -2.72 -4.40 3.88
C GLY A 91 -4.15 -4.86 4.04
N TYR A 92 -4.41 -5.49 5.16
CA TYR A 92 -5.76 -5.85 5.58
C TYR A 92 -5.91 -5.67 7.08
N GLY A 93 -6.97 -5.00 7.50
CA GLY A 93 -7.22 -4.72 8.90
C GLY A 93 -8.68 -4.90 9.26
N ILE A 94 -8.90 -5.41 10.46
CA ILE A 94 -10.22 -5.56 11.07
C ILE A 94 -10.19 -5.02 12.49
N SER A 95 -11.30 -4.48 12.93
CA SER A 95 -11.57 -4.20 14.34
C SER A 95 -12.85 -4.90 14.79
N TYR A 96 -12.86 -5.34 16.04
CA TYR A 96 -14.05 -5.75 16.75
C TYR A 96 -14.37 -4.68 17.78
N VAL A 97 -15.58 -4.19 17.76
CA VAL A 97 -16.13 -3.26 18.76
C VAL A 97 -17.25 -3.97 19.47
N SER A 98 -17.20 -3.99 20.82
CA SER A 98 -18.25 -4.62 21.63
C SER A 98 -19.62 -4.08 21.24
N GLU A 99 -20.61 -4.97 21.12
CA GLU A 99 -22.00 -4.67 20.73
C GLU A 99 -22.20 -4.19 19.28
N GLN A 100 -21.14 -3.79 18.57
CA GLN A 100 -21.21 -3.30 17.18
C GLN A 100 -20.64 -4.29 16.16
N GLY A 101 -19.88 -5.30 16.62
CA GLY A 101 -19.32 -6.37 15.78
C GLY A 101 -18.07 -5.96 15.02
N TYR A 102 -17.80 -6.70 13.93
CA TYR A 102 -16.60 -6.53 13.11
C TYR A 102 -16.74 -5.42 12.08
N ARG A 103 -15.65 -4.64 11.92
CA ARG A 103 -15.51 -3.58 10.93
C ARG A 103 -14.15 -3.69 10.23
N LYS A 104 -14.16 -3.43 8.94
CA LYS A 104 -12.92 -3.29 8.16
C LYS A 104 -12.25 -1.96 8.49
N THR A 105 -10.95 -1.98 8.81
CA THR A 105 -10.16 -0.78 9.16
C THR A 105 -9.09 -0.45 8.12
N ASP A 106 -8.63 -1.46 7.38
CA ASP A 106 -7.70 -1.32 6.26
C ASP A 106 -8.01 -2.40 5.21
N ASP A 107 -7.84 -2.06 3.93
CA ASP A 107 -8.01 -3.01 2.84
C ASP A 107 -7.45 -2.39 1.58
N ARG A 108 -6.25 -2.81 1.18
CA ARG A 108 -5.60 -2.27 0.00
C ARG A 108 -4.67 -3.28 -0.65
N PHE A 109 -4.59 -3.17 -1.96
CA PHE A 109 -3.56 -3.77 -2.78
C PHE A 109 -3.03 -2.71 -3.75
N GLU A 110 -1.72 -2.53 -3.78
CA GLU A 110 -1.04 -1.61 -4.68
C GLU A 110 0.17 -2.30 -5.30
N LEU A 111 0.27 -2.22 -6.62
CA LEU A 111 1.44 -2.60 -7.40
C LEU A 111 1.98 -1.34 -8.06
N ASN A 112 3.18 -0.94 -7.70
CA ASN A 112 3.87 0.21 -8.26
C ASN A 112 5.09 -0.27 -9.02
N THR A 113 5.26 0.13 -10.27
CA THR A 113 6.46 -0.18 -11.06
C THR A 113 7.00 1.08 -11.72
N LEU A 114 8.31 1.22 -11.74
CA LEU A 114 9.03 2.36 -12.31
C LEU A 114 10.25 1.85 -13.04
N LEU A 115 10.19 1.90 -14.35
CA LEU A 115 11.33 1.62 -15.23
C LEU A 115 12.03 2.93 -15.56
N GLY A 116 13.35 3.01 -15.38
CA GLY A 116 14.17 4.18 -15.66
C GLY A 116 15.36 3.84 -16.56
N LEU A 117 15.54 4.61 -17.62
CA LEU A 117 16.72 4.62 -18.47
C LEU A 117 17.57 5.85 -18.14
N LYS A 118 18.79 5.64 -17.66
CA LYS A 118 19.68 6.71 -17.20
C LYS A 118 20.07 7.64 -18.34
N THR A 119 19.82 8.92 -18.17
CA THR A 119 20.18 10.00 -19.10
C THR A 119 21.34 10.86 -18.58
N SER A 120 21.41 11.03 -17.24
CA SER A 120 22.53 11.72 -16.58
C SER A 120 22.72 11.19 -15.15
N THR A 121 23.52 11.85 -14.32
CA THR A 121 23.91 11.35 -13.00
C THR A 121 22.72 10.92 -12.15
N ASN A 122 21.67 11.74 -12.08
CA ASN A 122 20.49 11.51 -11.24
C ASN A 122 19.17 11.51 -12.03
N TRP A 123 19.22 11.67 -13.35
CA TRP A 123 18.04 11.75 -14.20
C TRP A 123 17.88 10.51 -15.07
N PHE A 124 16.65 10.08 -15.21
CA PHE A 124 16.25 8.92 -15.99
C PHE A 124 15.03 9.26 -16.85
N LEU A 125 15.01 8.85 -18.10
CA LEU A 125 13.77 8.70 -18.84
C LEU A 125 12.99 7.56 -18.18
N SER A 126 11.75 7.77 -17.82
CA SER A 126 11.00 6.80 -17.01
C SER A 126 9.71 6.35 -17.69
N PHE A 127 9.24 5.18 -17.27
CA PHE A 127 7.88 4.71 -17.52
C PHE A 127 7.31 4.20 -16.20
N ILE A 128 6.19 4.77 -15.78
CA ILE A 128 5.48 4.38 -14.57
C ILE A 128 4.34 3.43 -14.87
N GLY A 129 4.06 2.53 -13.94
CA GLY A 129 2.85 1.73 -13.89
C GLY A 129 2.39 1.60 -12.44
N ASN A 130 1.13 1.86 -12.19
CA ASN A 130 0.51 1.73 -10.87
C ASN A 130 -0.84 1.04 -11.01
N PHE A 131 -1.09 0.04 -10.16
CA PHE A 131 -2.39 -0.58 -10.02
C PHE A 131 -2.81 -0.55 -8.56
N LYS A 132 -3.99 -0.01 -8.27
CA LYS A 132 -4.55 0.09 -6.91
C LYS A 132 -5.93 -0.54 -6.88
N THR A 133 -6.24 -1.30 -5.82
CA THR A 133 -7.57 -1.83 -5.54
C THR A 133 -7.70 -2.28 -4.09
N GLN A 134 -8.80 -2.90 -3.73
CA GLN A 134 -9.10 -3.54 -2.45
C GLN A 134 -9.64 -4.96 -2.64
N TYR A 135 -9.61 -5.78 -1.58
CA TYR A 135 -9.96 -7.20 -1.60
C TYR A 135 -11.43 -7.47 -1.29
N THR A 136 -12.04 -6.68 -0.38
CA THR A 136 -13.34 -6.98 0.20
C THR A 136 -14.31 -5.80 0.16
N LYS A 137 -15.59 -6.08 0.40
CA LYS A 137 -16.61 -5.04 0.50
C LYS A 137 -16.32 -4.10 1.67
N GLY A 138 -16.41 -2.79 1.42
CA GLY A 138 -16.42 -1.74 2.41
C GLY A 138 -17.82 -1.21 2.64
N PHE A 139 -18.13 -0.80 3.87
CA PHE A 139 -19.44 -0.30 4.24
C PHE A 139 -19.33 1.03 4.98
N ASP A 140 -20.29 1.92 4.74
CA ASP A 140 -20.53 3.06 5.61
C ASP A 140 -21.32 2.59 6.83
N TYR A 141 -20.69 2.64 8.00
CA TYR A 141 -21.28 2.22 9.26
C TYR A 141 -22.07 3.34 9.97
N LYS A 142 -22.16 4.54 9.36
CA LYS A 142 -22.96 5.65 9.89
C LYS A 142 -24.41 5.61 9.46
N GLN A 143 -24.75 4.74 8.50
CA GLN A 143 -26.10 4.59 7.95
C GLN A 143 -26.72 3.25 8.36
N GLU A 144 -28.02 3.24 8.55
CA GLU A 144 -28.82 2.01 8.71
C GLU A 144 -29.97 2.02 7.67
N PRO A 145 -30.06 1.02 6.80
CA PRO A 145 -29.13 -0.12 6.65
C PRO A 145 -27.77 0.33 6.10
N LYS A 146 -26.69 -0.38 6.48
CA LYS A 146 -25.31 -0.10 6.03
C LYS A 146 -25.23 -0.07 4.52
N SER A 147 -24.74 1.02 3.94
CA SER A 147 -24.51 1.12 2.51
C SER A 147 -23.13 0.62 2.11
N MET A 148 -23.04 -0.13 1.02
CA MET A 148 -21.76 -0.57 0.46
C MET A 148 -21.08 0.61 -0.27
N VAL A 149 -19.81 0.90 0.10
CA VAL A 149 -19.03 2.03 -0.45
C VAL A 149 -17.85 1.58 -1.30
N SER A 150 -17.46 0.31 -1.24
CA SER A 150 -16.43 -0.27 -2.11
C SER A 150 -16.55 -1.79 -2.16
N GLY A 151 -15.87 -2.43 -3.13
CA GLY A 151 -15.87 -3.89 -3.28
C GLY A 151 -14.60 -4.37 -3.98
N PHE A 152 -14.50 -5.67 -4.22
CA PHE A 152 -13.39 -6.24 -4.98
C PHE A 152 -13.33 -5.62 -6.38
N LEU A 153 -12.16 -5.09 -6.77
CA LEU A 153 -11.94 -4.36 -8.01
C LEU A 153 -12.94 -3.20 -8.27
N ALA A 154 -13.57 -2.66 -7.21
CA ALA A 154 -14.56 -1.59 -7.33
C ALA A 154 -14.41 -0.54 -6.21
N PRO A 155 -13.64 0.57 -6.44
CA PRO A 155 -12.89 0.87 -7.67
C PRO A 155 -11.56 0.11 -7.77
N ALA A 156 -11.08 -0.10 -9.01
CA ALA A 156 -9.69 -0.39 -9.30
C ALA A 156 -9.14 0.67 -10.25
N TYR A 157 -7.90 1.08 -10.03
CA TYR A 157 -7.22 2.09 -10.83
C TYR A 157 -5.97 1.50 -11.46
N LEU A 158 -5.84 1.63 -12.78
CA LEU A 158 -4.62 1.34 -13.53
C LEU A 158 -4.10 2.64 -14.13
N THR A 159 -2.92 3.06 -13.71
CA THR A 159 -2.28 4.30 -14.15
C THR A 159 -0.92 3.99 -14.74
N PHE A 160 -0.61 4.51 -15.94
CA PHE A 160 0.70 4.31 -16.56
C PHE A 160 1.02 5.44 -17.54
N GLY A 161 2.31 5.68 -17.73
CA GLY A 161 2.77 6.70 -18.68
C GLY A 161 4.27 6.94 -18.68
N PRO A 162 4.79 7.58 -19.73
CA PRO A 162 6.17 8.02 -19.80
C PRO A 162 6.41 9.25 -18.94
N GLY A 163 7.65 9.40 -18.45
CA GLY A 163 8.02 10.52 -17.61
C GLY A 163 9.53 10.73 -17.50
N MET A 164 9.89 11.61 -16.58
CA MET A 164 11.27 11.90 -16.16
C MET A 164 11.40 11.66 -14.66
N LEU A 165 12.31 10.77 -14.29
CA LEU A 165 12.62 10.46 -12.91
C LEU A 165 13.91 11.16 -12.48
N PHE A 166 13.83 11.95 -11.43
CA PHE A 166 14.98 12.36 -10.64
C PHE A 166 15.13 11.39 -9.46
N LYS A 167 16.26 10.66 -9.40
CA LYS A 167 16.57 9.72 -8.32
C LYS A 167 17.96 10.00 -7.78
N LYS A 168 18.03 10.66 -6.62
CA LYS A 168 19.31 10.95 -5.94
C LYS A 168 19.82 9.72 -5.18
N SER A 169 18.90 8.95 -4.59
CA SER A 169 19.20 7.74 -3.81
C SER A 169 17.95 6.84 -3.74
N ASP A 170 18.05 5.71 -3.04
CA ASP A 170 16.87 4.89 -2.72
C ASP A 170 15.94 5.56 -1.67
N GLU A 171 16.35 6.72 -1.14
CA GLU A 171 15.62 7.50 -0.13
C GLU A 171 14.97 8.76 -0.69
N LEU A 172 15.40 9.23 -1.86
CA LEU A 172 14.84 10.44 -2.49
C LEU A 172 14.68 10.25 -3.99
N SER A 173 13.42 10.30 -4.42
CA SER A 173 13.05 10.30 -5.83
C SER A 173 11.83 11.16 -6.11
N LEU A 174 11.77 11.74 -7.29
CA LEU A 174 10.66 12.51 -7.83
C LEU A 174 10.46 12.13 -9.30
N ASN A 175 9.26 11.73 -9.67
CA ASN A 175 8.92 11.40 -11.04
C ASN A 175 7.85 12.35 -11.57
N ILE A 176 8.06 12.87 -12.75
CA ILE A 176 7.15 13.76 -13.47
C ILE A 176 6.73 13.05 -14.75
N ALA A 177 5.46 12.73 -14.89
CA ALA A 177 4.90 12.01 -16.04
C ALA A 177 3.75 12.83 -16.67
N PRO A 178 4.05 13.65 -17.70
CA PRO A 178 3.08 14.60 -18.26
C PRO A 178 2.03 13.96 -19.17
N ALA A 179 2.21 12.70 -19.57
CA ALA A 179 1.28 11.98 -20.44
C ALA A 179 0.92 10.64 -19.79
N THR A 180 0.12 10.71 -18.73
CA THR A 180 -0.27 9.55 -17.92
C THR A 180 -1.71 9.17 -18.19
N ALA A 181 -1.90 7.95 -18.70
CA ALA A 181 -3.21 7.33 -18.83
C ALA A 181 -3.67 6.75 -17.50
N ARG A 182 -4.94 6.92 -17.15
CA ARG A 182 -5.59 6.30 -16.00
C ARG A 182 -6.86 5.61 -16.47
N TYR A 183 -7.01 4.34 -16.14
CA TYR A 183 -8.27 3.59 -16.26
C TYR A 183 -8.84 3.38 -14.87
N THR A 184 -10.12 3.70 -14.71
CA THR A 184 -10.90 3.38 -13.52
C THR A 184 -11.86 2.24 -13.86
N PHE A 185 -11.90 1.20 -13.03
CA PHE A 185 -12.80 0.05 -13.19
C PHE A 185 -13.73 -0.03 -11.98
N VAL A 186 -14.99 -0.30 -12.25
CA VAL A 186 -16.01 -0.56 -11.24
C VAL A 186 -16.89 -1.74 -11.68
N ASN A 187 -17.60 -2.34 -10.73
CA ASN A 187 -18.69 -3.29 -11.06
C ASN A 187 -20.01 -2.54 -11.26
N ASP A 188 -21.06 -3.24 -11.71
CA ASP A 188 -22.36 -2.65 -12.03
C ASP A 188 -22.98 -1.87 -10.86
N PHE A 189 -22.77 -2.32 -9.62
CA PHE A 189 -23.28 -1.63 -8.42
C PHE A 189 -22.70 -0.22 -8.24
N PHE A 190 -21.48 0.00 -8.73
CA PHE A 190 -20.77 1.28 -8.63
C PHE A 190 -20.73 2.04 -9.97
N SER A 191 -21.49 1.62 -10.97
CA SER A 191 -21.71 2.40 -12.18
C SER A 191 -22.29 3.79 -11.81
N GLY A 192 -21.78 4.84 -12.43
CA GLY A 192 -22.10 6.24 -12.05
C GLY A 192 -21.31 6.77 -10.86
N LYS A 193 -20.31 6.03 -10.34
CA LYS A 193 -19.43 6.45 -9.24
C LYS A 193 -17.96 6.41 -9.65
N PHE A 194 -17.08 7.03 -8.85
CA PHE A 194 -15.62 7.05 -9.06
C PHE A 194 -15.20 7.60 -10.43
N GLY A 195 -15.95 8.58 -10.97
CA GLY A 195 -15.68 9.15 -12.30
C GLY A 195 -16.11 8.27 -13.47
N VAL A 196 -16.80 7.16 -13.23
CA VAL A 196 -17.37 6.30 -14.26
C VAL A 196 -18.80 6.72 -14.55
N GLU A 197 -19.15 6.90 -15.82
CA GLU A 197 -20.52 7.25 -16.26
C GLU A 197 -21.52 6.16 -15.89
N GLU A 198 -22.79 6.56 -15.64
CA GLU A 198 -23.88 5.62 -15.38
C GLU A 198 -24.07 4.67 -16.56
N GLY A 199 -24.26 3.38 -16.26
CA GLY A 199 -24.34 2.31 -17.26
C GLY A 199 -23.00 1.81 -17.80
N LYS A 200 -21.87 2.41 -17.36
CA LYS A 200 -20.51 1.95 -17.71
C LYS A 200 -19.79 1.36 -16.51
N ASN A 201 -18.79 0.52 -16.79
CA ASN A 201 -17.94 -0.12 -15.79
C ASN A 201 -16.49 0.38 -15.85
N THR A 202 -16.18 1.26 -16.81
CA THR A 202 -14.83 1.78 -17.01
C THR A 202 -14.88 3.26 -17.37
N ALA A 203 -13.89 4.00 -16.87
CA ALA A 203 -13.58 5.35 -17.34
C ALA A 203 -12.11 5.44 -17.73
N PHE A 204 -11.84 6.29 -18.72
CA PHE A 204 -10.49 6.61 -19.17
C PHE A 204 -10.22 8.09 -18.95
N SER A 205 -9.03 8.40 -18.45
CA SER A 205 -8.50 9.75 -18.37
C SER A 205 -7.05 9.80 -18.83
N LEU A 206 -6.64 10.97 -19.32
CA LEU A 206 -5.27 11.27 -19.70
C LEU A 206 -4.86 12.54 -18.97
N GLY A 207 -3.72 12.53 -18.28
CA GLY A 207 -3.37 13.64 -17.44
C GLY A 207 -1.89 13.76 -17.10
N PHE A 208 -1.62 14.67 -16.18
CA PHE A 208 -0.32 14.88 -15.57
C PHE A 208 -0.22 14.11 -14.27
N ASN A 209 0.88 13.36 -14.08
CA ASN A 209 1.18 12.70 -12.82
C ASN A 209 2.52 13.20 -12.25
N LEU A 210 2.51 13.52 -10.96
CA LEU A 210 3.69 13.79 -10.15
C LEU A 210 3.72 12.79 -9.01
N SER A 211 4.83 12.05 -8.86
CA SER A 211 5.00 11.15 -7.73
C SER A 211 6.35 11.35 -7.05
N GLY A 212 6.34 11.43 -5.74
CA GLY A 212 7.51 11.69 -4.91
C GLY A 212 7.64 10.70 -3.77
N TYR A 213 8.88 10.35 -3.48
CA TYR A 213 9.27 9.52 -2.34
C TYR A 213 10.41 10.17 -1.60
N TYR A 214 10.26 10.34 -0.29
CA TYR A 214 11.32 10.84 0.56
C TYR A 214 11.33 10.15 1.92
N LYS A 215 12.43 9.47 2.22
CA LYS A 215 12.67 8.78 3.48
C LYS A 215 13.90 9.35 4.16
N PHE A 216 13.81 9.61 5.46
CA PHE A 216 14.94 10.08 6.27
C PHE A 216 14.80 9.66 7.73
N SER A 217 15.90 9.68 8.46
CA SER A 217 15.90 9.50 9.90
C SER A 217 15.75 10.85 10.58
N ILE A 218 14.70 11.02 11.40
CA ILE A 218 14.49 12.22 12.24
C ILE A 218 15.55 12.24 13.33
N MET A 219 15.77 11.07 13.95
CA MET A 219 16.81 10.83 14.94
C MET A 219 17.11 9.33 15.04
N LYS A 220 18.05 8.94 15.90
CA LYS A 220 18.34 7.52 16.14
C LYS A 220 17.05 6.75 16.47
N ASN A 221 16.82 5.66 15.73
CA ASN A 221 15.65 4.78 15.87
C ASN A 221 14.28 5.38 15.42
N ILE A 222 14.25 6.59 14.85
CA ILE A 222 13.02 7.18 14.31
C ILE A 222 13.22 7.51 12.83
N GLU A 223 12.46 6.81 11.98
CA GLU A 223 12.44 7.03 10.53
C GLU A 223 11.11 7.65 10.10
N MET A 224 11.17 8.57 9.17
CA MET A 224 10.01 9.15 8.49
C MET A 224 10.08 8.85 7.00
N GLU A 225 8.98 8.41 6.43
CA GLU A 225 8.81 8.11 5.01
C GLU A 225 7.60 8.88 4.49
N ASN A 226 7.80 9.64 3.43
CA ASN A 226 6.76 10.43 2.79
C ASN A 226 6.58 9.91 1.37
N ILE A 227 5.33 9.66 0.99
CA ILE A 227 4.91 9.22 -0.34
C ILE A 227 3.83 10.17 -0.81
N ILE A 228 4.05 10.82 -1.93
CA ILE A 228 3.09 11.75 -2.53
C ILE A 228 2.81 11.36 -3.96
N THR A 229 1.56 11.40 -4.34
CA THR A 229 1.13 11.28 -5.74
C THR A 229 0.10 12.37 -6.02
N MET A 230 0.28 13.08 -7.12
CA MET A 230 -0.67 14.08 -7.62
C MET A 230 -1.06 13.69 -9.04
N TYR A 231 -2.32 13.86 -9.38
CA TYR A 231 -2.82 13.63 -10.72
C TYR A 231 -3.80 14.73 -11.13
N SER A 232 -3.68 15.22 -12.36
CA SER A 232 -4.59 16.21 -12.93
C SER A 232 -5.06 15.70 -14.30
N ASP A 233 -6.38 15.62 -14.48
CA ASP A 233 -7.00 15.11 -15.70
C ASP A 233 -7.14 16.23 -16.76
N TYR A 234 -6.52 16.04 -17.91
CA TYR A 234 -6.62 16.96 -19.05
C TYR A 234 -7.97 16.92 -19.75
N LEU A 235 -8.68 15.79 -19.65
CA LEU A 235 -9.93 15.56 -20.37
C LEU A 235 -11.16 16.04 -19.61
N ALA A 236 -11.01 16.27 -18.28
CA ALA A 236 -12.10 16.77 -17.45
C ALA A 236 -11.81 18.21 -16.97
N ASN A 237 -11.15 18.35 -15.83
CA ASN A 237 -10.82 19.65 -15.25
C ASN A 237 -9.35 19.68 -14.82
N ILE A 238 -8.51 20.32 -15.63
CA ILE A 238 -7.06 20.40 -15.38
C ILE A 238 -6.72 21.12 -14.06
N GLY A 239 -7.60 22.00 -13.58
CA GLY A 239 -7.45 22.72 -12.30
C GLY A 239 -7.78 21.83 -11.09
N ASN A 240 -8.44 20.71 -11.30
CA ASN A 240 -8.75 19.75 -10.26
C ASN A 240 -7.60 18.74 -10.12
N VAL A 241 -6.91 18.78 -8.99
CA VAL A 241 -5.74 17.95 -8.73
C VAL A 241 -6.06 16.95 -7.65
N ASP A 242 -6.10 15.67 -8.01
CA ASP A 242 -6.14 14.58 -7.05
C ASP A 242 -4.81 14.55 -6.28
N LEU A 243 -4.88 14.39 -4.97
CA LEU A 243 -3.75 14.24 -4.08
C LEU A 243 -3.88 12.95 -3.26
N ASP A 244 -2.82 12.16 -3.24
CA ASP A 244 -2.65 10.99 -2.35
C ASP A 244 -1.32 11.19 -1.61
N TYR A 245 -1.39 11.56 -0.32
CA TYR A 245 -0.22 11.85 0.50
C TYR A 245 -0.19 10.98 1.75
N GLN A 246 0.83 10.15 1.88
CA GLN A 246 1.04 9.28 3.02
C GLN A 246 2.36 9.59 3.72
N THR A 247 2.30 9.77 5.03
CA THR A 247 3.47 9.85 5.91
C THR A 247 3.46 8.67 6.87
N ASN A 248 4.59 7.95 6.91
CA ASN A 248 4.81 6.83 7.83
C ASN A 248 5.95 7.19 8.78
N ILE A 249 5.71 7.20 10.08
CA ILE A 249 6.73 7.37 11.11
C ILE A 249 6.91 6.03 11.84
N ARG A 250 8.14 5.56 11.90
CA ARG A 250 8.49 4.28 12.52
C ARG A 250 9.47 4.51 13.66
N PHE A 251 9.09 4.07 14.85
CA PHE A 251 9.92 4.12 16.05
C PHE A 251 10.44 2.69 16.33
N LYS A 252 11.72 2.50 16.23
CA LYS A 252 12.36 1.20 16.47
C LYS A 252 12.57 1.00 17.96
N VAL A 253 11.82 0.10 18.57
CA VAL A 253 12.02 -0.35 19.95
C VAL A 253 13.17 -1.36 20.00
N ASN A 254 13.11 -2.40 19.16
CA ASN A 254 14.18 -3.39 18.96
C ASN A 254 14.17 -3.92 17.51
N SER A 255 14.83 -5.05 17.23
CA SER A 255 14.89 -5.64 15.89
C SER A 255 13.52 -6.08 15.34
N HIS A 256 12.58 -6.47 16.20
CA HIS A 256 11.29 -7.02 15.84
C HIS A 256 10.12 -6.09 16.20
N ILE A 257 10.23 -5.33 17.29
CA ILE A 257 9.16 -4.47 17.79
C ILE A 257 9.37 -3.05 17.28
N LYS A 258 8.34 -2.50 16.64
CA LYS A 258 8.29 -1.10 16.18
C LYS A 258 6.92 -0.51 16.51
N MET A 259 6.91 0.75 16.84
CA MET A 259 5.70 1.56 16.88
C MET A 259 5.53 2.24 15.52
N HIS A 260 4.31 2.27 15.01
CA HIS A 260 3.97 2.83 13.71
C HIS A 260 2.94 3.94 13.88
N ILE A 261 3.19 5.05 13.22
CA ILE A 261 2.21 6.11 13.01
C ILE A 261 2.11 6.31 11.51
N THR A 262 0.90 6.24 10.96
CA THR A 262 0.64 6.56 9.56
C THR A 262 -0.40 7.67 9.51
N PHE A 263 -0.11 8.72 8.76
CA PHE A 263 -1.07 9.73 8.32
C PHE A 263 -1.27 9.56 6.83
N HIS A 264 -2.53 9.51 6.40
CA HIS A 264 -2.86 9.36 4.98
C HIS A 264 -4.00 10.32 4.63
N THR A 265 -3.73 11.22 3.71
CA THR A 265 -4.67 12.22 3.20
C THR A 265 -4.93 11.95 1.73
N ILE A 266 -6.19 11.87 1.34
CA ILE A 266 -6.63 11.74 -0.03
C ILE A 266 -7.59 12.89 -0.34
N ILE A 267 -7.32 13.59 -1.44
CA ILE A 267 -8.20 14.56 -2.08
C ILE A 267 -8.49 14.02 -3.47
N ASP A 268 -9.71 13.63 -3.73
CA ASP A 268 -10.17 13.06 -5.00
C ASP A 268 -11.69 13.20 -5.02
N ASP A 269 -12.20 14.16 -5.79
CA ASP A 269 -13.61 14.52 -5.86
C ASP A 269 -14.44 13.45 -6.59
N ASN A 270 -13.82 12.61 -7.44
CA ASN A 270 -14.47 11.47 -8.06
C ASN A 270 -14.81 10.38 -7.03
N SER A 271 -14.05 10.30 -5.93
CA SER A 271 -14.27 9.34 -4.85
C SER A 271 -15.04 9.95 -3.67
N SER A 272 -14.80 11.22 -3.34
CA SER A 272 -15.45 11.94 -2.25
C SER A 272 -15.31 13.45 -2.40
N SER A 273 -16.40 14.20 -2.24
CA SER A 273 -16.38 15.65 -2.18
C SER A 273 -15.68 16.25 -0.95
N LYS A 274 -15.25 15.40 0.00
CA LYS A 274 -14.57 15.80 1.23
C LYS A 274 -13.15 15.22 1.26
N ILE A 275 -12.24 15.96 1.87
CA ILE A 275 -10.90 15.47 2.18
C ILE A 275 -11.01 14.21 3.03
N GLN A 276 -10.41 13.14 2.58
CA GLN A 276 -10.34 11.88 3.29
C GLN A 276 -9.05 11.86 4.12
N PHE A 277 -9.16 11.59 5.41
CA PHE A 277 -8.03 11.52 6.31
C PHE A 277 -8.10 10.25 7.16
N ARG A 278 -6.97 9.55 7.20
CA ARG A 278 -6.80 8.35 8.01
C ARG A 278 -5.55 8.48 8.86
N GLN A 279 -5.68 8.19 10.15
CA GLN A 279 -4.57 8.04 11.07
C GLN A 279 -4.56 6.63 11.61
N LEU A 280 -3.41 5.99 11.58
CA LEU A 280 -3.17 4.70 12.22
C LEU A 280 -2.02 4.85 13.20
N PHE A 281 -2.22 4.35 14.40
CA PHE A 281 -1.20 4.26 15.45
C PHE A 281 -1.26 2.85 16.04
N GLY A 282 -0.11 2.24 16.22
CA GLY A 282 -0.08 0.92 16.83
C GLY A 282 1.32 0.40 17.11
N LEU A 283 1.38 -0.58 18.02
CA LEU A 283 2.57 -1.37 18.28
C LEU A 283 2.57 -2.58 17.34
N GLY A 284 3.66 -2.76 16.59
CA GLY A 284 3.76 -3.81 15.60
C GLY A 284 4.94 -4.74 15.83
N VAL A 285 4.72 -6.03 15.57
CA VAL A 285 5.77 -7.01 15.38
C VAL A 285 6.12 -7.04 13.90
N ASN A 286 7.41 -6.83 13.59
CA ASN A 286 7.91 -6.70 12.24
C ASN A 286 8.91 -7.80 11.94
N TYR A 287 8.75 -8.41 10.78
CA TYR A 287 9.73 -9.32 10.20
C TYR A 287 10.24 -8.74 8.88
N ASN A 288 11.56 -8.55 8.78
CA ASN A 288 12.20 -8.08 7.56
C ASN A 288 12.95 -9.26 6.93
N PHE A 289 12.75 -9.46 5.64
CA PHE A 289 13.51 -10.43 4.85
C PHE A 289 14.22 -9.72 3.71
N HIS A 290 15.42 -10.17 3.44
CA HIS A 290 16.29 -9.57 2.44
C HIS A 290 16.94 -10.69 1.63
N GLU A 291 16.79 -10.64 0.33
CA GLU A 291 17.40 -11.59 -0.58
C GLU A 291 18.11 -10.84 -1.72
N LYS A 292 19.33 -11.25 -2.00
CA LYS A 292 20.07 -10.81 -3.19
C LYS A 292 20.11 -11.98 -4.16
N ARG A 293 19.48 -11.84 -5.31
CA ARG A 293 19.51 -12.85 -6.38
C ARG A 293 20.33 -12.34 -7.54
N THR A 294 21.27 -13.15 -7.99
CA THR A 294 21.99 -13.03 -9.26
C THR A 294 21.34 -13.99 -10.23
N PHE A 295 20.64 -13.50 -11.23
CA PHE A 295 20.21 -14.29 -12.37
C PHE A 295 21.07 -13.95 -13.58
#